data_aabc9bbf7782c77d59945b61fc9d9380
#
_entry.id   aabc9bbf7782c77d59945b61fc9d9380
#
_cell.length_a   1.000
_cell.length_b   1.000
_cell.length_c   1.000
_cell.angle_alpha   90.00
_cell.angle_beta   90.00
_cell.angle_gamma   90.00
#
_symmetry.space_group_name_H-M   'P 1'
#
loop_
_entity.id
_entity.type
_entity.pdbx_description
1 polymer ?
#
loop_
_entity_poly.entity_id
_entity_poly.type
_entity_poly.pdbx_seq_one_letter_code
_entity_poly.pdbx_strand_id
1 'polypeptide(L)'
;MAAEGLSSLIGAGGRRPTFLSPQAHDAPSLPDPATFRRIVVFLPDDPFWLLFTLRQAALLLDRSADALPMLILSRSPAGWLWQTLLHLVGNRRRLAAVKTVASDLPFRQLASLLGQAAPDYPSLEMLACEEAAARGIPPTGLSKPEFNAALDWLRGYSITRQAELRGVSHKTLYNQRLSGLKKMVEHHPHLATRFPGGQAKGHKAQAFATLSAFEREFVHAIHCRQVFPVFQPITDGRLMLKGIEVLSRWRRSGSVLLPGEFLPLVRAEYAWLLLTAFALREAVQGINQHRGEYYFSVNVPPVIAGHDNLMRMMEAARQQLLEPRWAERLVLEFAETVDLNRQGKIGSNIVKLQQQGFRIMLDDCFSQSSVMFPVRAVRFSEYKLDMSIVNDFQHDAHALALVKSLIYYCQLTGSRCVAEGVDSLEKLNMLKALGIDRFQGYLISPPVSRENLEDIIQRFSPGRCAAPAAG
;
A
#
# COMPACT_ATOMS: atom_id res chain seq x y z
N MET A 1 -12.17 -7.03 0.09
CA MET A 1 -11.86 -7.73 1.37
C MET A 1 -12.76 -7.34 2.55
N ALA A 2 -12.69 -6.10 3.13
CA ALA A 2 -13.58 -5.77 4.27
C ALA A 2 -15.07 -5.87 3.93
N ALA A 3 -15.44 -5.44 2.76
CA ALA A 3 -16.81 -5.48 2.26
C ALA A 3 -17.30 -6.89 1.94
N GLU A 4 -16.49 -7.71 1.33
CA GLU A 4 -16.78 -9.13 1.05
C GLU A 4 -16.88 -9.90 2.37
N GLY A 5 -15.97 -9.66 3.32
CA GLY A 5 -16.05 -10.24 4.65
C GLY A 5 -17.32 -9.85 5.40
N LEU A 6 -17.73 -8.57 5.34
CA LEU A 6 -18.98 -8.10 5.92
C LEU A 6 -20.20 -8.69 5.21
N SER A 7 -20.16 -8.79 3.88
CA SER A 7 -21.23 -9.41 3.09
C SER A 7 -21.42 -10.89 3.44
N SER A 8 -20.31 -11.63 3.58
CA SER A 8 -20.33 -13.03 4.02
C SER A 8 -20.91 -13.19 5.42
N LEU A 9 -20.54 -12.30 6.36
CA LEU A 9 -21.08 -12.32 7.73
C LEU A 9 -22.58 -12.03 7.81
N ILE A 10 -23.05 -11.06 7.01
CA ILE A 10 -24.47 -10.70 6.95
C ILE A 10 -25.28 -11.80 6.24
N GLY A 11 -24.71 -12.40 5.18
CA GLY A 11 -25.35 -13.47 4.39
C GLY A 11 -25.53 -14.78 5.15
N ALA A 12 -24.68 -15.09 6.11
CA ALA A 12 -24.78 -16.27 6.97
C ALA A 12 -26.09 -16.32 7.80
N GLY A 13 -26.78 -15.17 7.97
CA GLY A 13 -28.08 -15.08 8.64
C GLY A 13 -29.31 -15.21 7.70
N GLY A 14 -29.17 -15.69 6.47
CA GLY A 14 -30.28 -15.84 5.51
C GLY A 14 -30.75 -14.52 4.89
N ARG A 15 -30.01 -13.44 5.05
CA ARG A 15 -30.28 -12.09 4.50
C ARG A 15 -29.52 -11.88 3.21
N ARG A 16 -30.11 -11.19 2.24
CA ARG A 16 -29.40 -10.78 1.01
C ARG A 16 -28.84 -9.37 1.18
N PRO A 17 -27.53 -9.21 1.45
CA PRO A 17 -26.91 -7.89 1.50
C PRO A 17 -26.75 -7.33 0.09
N THR A 18 -27.14 -6.06 -0.10
CA THR A 18 -26.77 -5.31 -1.30
C THR A 18 -25.50 -4.53 -0.99
N PHE A 19 -24.48 -4.77 -1.78
CA PHE A 19 -23.18 -4.15 -1.61
C PHE A 19 -23.06 -2.88 -2.44
N LEU A 20 -22.75 -1.76 -1.78
CA LEU A 20 -22.46 -0.49 -2.43
C LEU A 20 -20.96 -0.24 -2.39
N SER A 21 -20.26 -0.52 -3.50
CA SER A 21 -18.86 -0.12 -3.65
C SER A 21 -18.79 1.34 -4.07
N PRO A 22 -18.08 2.20 -3.34
CA PRO A 22 -17.85 3.57 -3.79
C PRO A 22 -16.93 3.53 -5.02
N GLN A 23 -17.48 3.77 -6.21
CA GLN A 23 -16.68 4.02 -7.40
C GLN A 23 -16.14 5.46 -7.34
N ALA A 24 -14.84 5.64 -7.55
CA ALA A 24 -14.12 6.87 -7.24
C ALA A 24 -14.44 8.07 -8.16
N HIS A 25 -15.13 7.90 -9.28
CA HIS A 25 -15.22 8.95 -10.30
C HIS A 25 -16.62 9.47 -10.62
N ASP A 26 -17.67 8.70 -10.38
CA ASP A 26 -19.03 9.21 -10.54
C ASP A 26 -19.80 8.95 -9.25
N ALA A 27 -20.59 9.94 -8.82
CA ALA A 27 -21.54 9.69 -7.75
C ALA A 27 -22.45 8.57 -8.24
N PRO A 28 -22.31 7.32 -7.76
CA PRO A 28 -23.29 6.31 -8.10
C PRO A 28 -24.63 6.89 -7.69
N SER A 29 -25.66 6.68 -8.48
CA SER A 29 -27.02 6.97 -8.04
C SER A 29 -27.22 6.16 -6.77
N LEU A 30 -27.05 6.82 -5.62
CA LEU A 30 -27.26 6.16 -4.34
C LEU A 30 -28.69 5.64 -4.36
N PRO A 31 -28.91 4.36 -4.04
CA PRO A 31 -30.24 3.78 -4.02
C PRO A 31 -31.13 4.54 -3.04
N ASP A 32 -32.44 4.43 -3.22
CA ASP A 32 -33.40 5.01 -2.31
C ASP A 32 -33.23 4.40 -0.91
N PRO A 33 -32.93 5.23 0.12
CA PRO A 33 -32.77 4.78 1.49
C PRO A 33 -33.98 3.98 2.02
N ALA A 34 -35.19 4.27 1.54
CA ALA A 34 -36.42 3.57 1.94
C ALA A 34 -36.43 2.07 1.57
N THR A 35 -35.57 1.64 0.65
CA THR A 35 -35.47 0.22 0.24
C THR A 35 -34.72 -0.64 1.26
N PHE A 36 -34.02 -0.06 2.23
CA PHE A 36 -33.19 -0.78 3.18
C PHE A 36 -33.76 -0.75 4.59
N ARG A 37 -33.78 -1.92 5.25
CA ARG A 37 -34.13 -2.01 6.66
C ARG A 37 -33.03 -1.48 7.58
N ARG A 38 -31.77 -1.58 7.15
CA ARG A 38 -30.59 -1.12 7.89
C ARG A 38 -29.42 -0.97 6.93
N ILE A 39 -28.61 0.05 7.16
CA ILE A 39 -27.36 0.27 6.45
C ILE A 39 -26.19 -0.02 7.38
N VAL A 40 -25.19 -0.76 6.92
CA VAL A 40 -23.93 -0.97 7.62
C VAL A 40 -22.82 -0.25 6.85
N VAL A 41 -22.14 0.66 7.51
CA VAL A 41 -21.07 1.47 6.94
C VAL A 41 -19.75 1.09 7.61
N PHE A 42 -18.78 0.67 6.83
CA PHE A 42 -17.40 0.50 7.30
C PHE A 42 -16.59 1.74 6.94
N LEU A 43 -16.05 2.42 7.95
CA LEU A 43 -15.14 3.55 7.77
C LEU A 43 -13.70 3.07 7.85
N PRO A 44 -12.95 3.10 6.74
CA PRO A 44 -11.54 2.69 6.73
C PRO A 44 -10.65 3.76 7.38
N ASP A 45 -9.43 3.35 7.79
CA ASP A 45 -8.43 4.24 8.36
C ASP A 45 -7.73 5.15 7.31
N ASP A 46 -7.95 4.91 6.02
CA ASP A 46 -7.43 5.77 4.96
C ASP A 46 -8.18 7.09 4.91
N PRO A 47 -7.50 8.26 4.96
CA PRO A 47 -8.15 9.57 5.08
C PRO A 47 -9.13 9.88 3.96
N PHE A 48 -8.78 9.52 2.71
CA PHE A 48 -9.66 9.76 1.57
C PHE A 48 -10.92 8.91 1.68
N TRP A 49 -10.76 7.61 1.88
CA TRP A 49 -11.89 6.69 1.99
C TRP A 49 -12.73 6.93 3.24
N LEU A 50 -12.11 7.36 4.34
CA LEU A 50 -12.82 7.77 5.56
C LEU A 50 -13.79 8.91 5.25
N LEU A 51 -13.27 10.02 4.70
CA LEU A 51 -14.12 11.19 4.37
C LEU A 51 -15.08 10.87 3.24
N PHE A 52 -14.65 10.17 2.21
CA PHE A 52 -15.51 9.80 1.08
C PHE A 52 -16.70 8.96 1.55
N THR A 53 -16.47 7.92 2.32
CA THR A 53 -17.52 7.03 2.85
C THR A 53 -18.43 7.76 3.83
N LEU A 54 -17.86 8.63 4.67
CA LEU A 54 -18.64 9.46 5.60
C LEU A 54 -19.56 10.44 4.85
N ARG A 55 -19.10 11.00 3.72
CA ARG A 55 -19.94 11.82 2.84
C ARG A 55 -21.10 11.02 2.25
N GLN A 56 -20.86 9.78 1.78
CA GLN A 56 -21.92 8.93 1.25
C GLN A 56 -22.94 8.58 2.34
N ALA A 57 -22.48 8.26 3.55
CA ALA A 57 -23.35 8.04 4.70
C ALA A 57 -24.21 9.27 5.01
N ALA A 58 -23.62 10.47 5.02
CA ALA A 58 -24.34 11.71 5.24
C ALA A 58 -25.39 11.99 4.15
N LEU A 59 -25.09 11.70 2.88
CA LEU A 59 -26.04 11.86 1.77
C LEU A 59 -27.23 10.89 1.87
N LEU A 60 -27.01 9.65 2.32
CA LEU A 60 -28.07 8.67 2.56
C LEU A 60 -28.99 9.14 3.70
N LEU A 61 -28.41 9.62 4.79
CA LEU A 61 -29.14 10.18 5.93
C LEU A 61 -29.94 11.43 5.53
N ASP A 62 -29.38 12.28 4.66
CA ASP A 62 -30.05 13.52 4.21
C ASP A 62 -31.21 13.25 3.24
N ARG A 63 -31.15 12.19 2.46
CA ARG A 63 -32.23 11.76 1.53
C ARG A 63 -33.35 10.98 2.21
N SER A 64 -33.12 10.44 3.42
CA SER A 64 -34.15 9.71 4.13
C SER A 64 -35.21 10.63 4.71
N ALA A 65 -36.46 10.27 4.54
CA ALA A 65 -37.57 10.99 5.15
C ALA A 65 -37.59 10.83 6.67
N ASP A 66 -37.27 9.61 7.15
CA ASP A 66 -37.27 9.24 8.55
C ASP A 66 -35.84 8.93 9.05
N ALA A 67 -35.66 8.69 10.35
CA ALA A 67 -34.40 8.28 10.93
C ALA A 67 -33.99 6.89 10.41
N LEU A 68 -32.99 6.87 9.54
CA LEU A 68 -32.50 5.66 8.89
C LEU A 68 -31.63 4.83 9.85
N PRO A 69 -31.97 3.57 10.13
CA PRO A 69 -31.14 2.71 10.95
C PRO A 69 -29.78 2.46 10.30
N MET A 70 -28.73 3.08 10.84
CA MET A 70 -27.37 3.01 10.33
C MET A 70 -26.40 2.55 11.41
N LEU A 71 -25.60 1.53 11.11
CA LEU A 71 -24.51 1.06 11.96
C LEU A 71 -23.17 1.42 11.32
N ILE A 72 -22.38 2.22 12.00
CA ILE A 72 -21.04 2.63 11.55
C ILE A 72 -19.98 1.78 12.28
N LEU A 73 -19.17 1.05 11.52
CA LEU A 73 -18.00 0.35 12.01
C LEU A 73 -16.77 1.25 11.81
N SER A 74 -16.19 1.74 12.89
CA SER A 74 -15.13 2.75 12.84
C SER A 74 -14.18 2.67 14.04
N ARG A 75 -12.94 3.15 13.85
CA ARG A 75 -12.01 3.49 14.93
C ARG A 75 -12.07 4.96 15.31
N SER A 76 -12.86 5.74 14.60
CA SER A 76 -13.01 7.18 14.87
C SER A 76 -13.72 7.41 16.20
N PRO A 77 -13.30 8.42 16.99
CA PRO A 77 -14.00 8.80 18.21
C PRO A 77 -15.46 9.14 17.96
N ALA A 78 -16.35 8.73 18.85
CA ALA A 78 -17.79 8.93 18.70
C ALA A 78 -18.15 10.43 18.64
N GLY A 79 -17.51 11.25 19.45
CA GLY A 79 -17.70 12.69 19.47
C GLY A 79 -17.34 13.37 18.14
N TRP A 80 -16.23 12.95 17.53
CA TRP A 80 -15.80 13.46 16.23
C TRP A 80 -16.77 13.05 15.10
N LEU A 81 -17.20 11.78 15.09
CA LEU A 81 -18.17 11.28 14.12
C LEU A 81 -19.50 12.01 14.23
N TRP A 82 -20.01 12.14 15.46
CA TRP A 82 -21.26 12.82 15.74
C TRP A 82 -21.25 14.25 15.23
N GLN A 83 -20.28 15.05 15.63
CA GLN A 83 -20.18 16.45 15.22
C GLN A 83 -19.98 16.61 13.71
N THR A 84 -19.16 15.76 13.11
CA THR A 84 -18.94 15.82 11.65
C THR A 84 -20.21 15.48 10.88
N LEU A 85 -20.92 14.41 11.25
CA LEU A 85 -22.20 14.04 10.61
C LEU A 85 -23.27 15.11 10.85
N LEU A 86 -23.34 15.70 12.05
CA LEU A 86 -24.28 16.76 12.36
C LEU A 86 -24.07 18.01 11.47
N HIS A 87 -22.81 18.38 11.24
CA HIS A 87 -22.47 19.47 10.33
C HIS A 87 -22.77 19.17 8.86
N LEU A 88 -22.65 17.90 8.44
CA LEU A 88 -22.90 17.48 7.05
C LEU A 88 -24.41 17.40 6.74
N VAL A 89 -25.18 16.80 7.64
CA VAL A 89 -26.61 16.53 7.48
C VAL A 89 -27.46 17.75 7.92
N GLY A 90 -27.01 18.50 8.92
CA GLY A 90 -27.70 19.68 9.43
C GLY A 90 -28.99 19.39 10.22
N ASN A 91 -29.39 18.11 10.36
CA ASN A 91 -30.62 17.73 11.05
C ASN A 91 -30.37 16.60 12.06
N ARG A 92 -30.40 16.95 13.35
CA ARG A 92 -30.18 16.04 14.47
C ARG A 92 -31.14 14.83 14.48
N ARG A 93 -32.40 15.04 14.09
CA ARG A 93 -33.42 13.97 14.09
C ARG A 93 -33.06 12.83 13.14
N ARG A 94 -32.44 13.15 12.00
CA ARG A 94 -31.99 12.15 11.01
C ARG A 94 -30.84 11.26 11.52
N LEU A 95 -30.12 11.72 12.54
CA LEU A 95 -29.03 10.98 13.16
C LEU A 95 -29.47 10.11 14.34
N ALA A 96 -30.74 10.20 14.78
CA ALA A 96 -31.22 9.51 16.00
C ALA A 96 -31.07 7.98 15.95
N ALA A 97 -31.13 7.37 14.76
CA ALA A 97 -30.99 5.93 14.57
C ALA A 97 -29.55 5.49 14.15
N VAL A 98 -28.57 6.41 14.20
CA VAL A 98 -27.18 6.11 13.91
C VAL A 98 -26.51 5.53 15.14
N LYS A 99 -25.89 4.37 14.99
CA LYS A 99 -25.11 3.68 16.02
C LYS A 99 -23.67 3.49 15.55
N THR A 100 -22.71 3.41 16.45
CA THR A 100 -21.32 3.13 16.10
C THR A 100 -20.74 2.02 16.96
N VAL A 101 -19.82 1.28 16.37
CA VAL A 101 -19.11 0.18 17.00
C VAL A 101 -17.66 0.19 16.52
N ALA A 102 -16.73 -0.19 17.38
CA ALA A 102 -15.33 -0.31 17.01
C ALA A 102 -15.13 -1.34 15.89
N SER A 103 -14.39 -0.96 14.83
CA SER A 103 -14.15 -1.82 13.67
C SER A 103 -13.11 -2.92 13.93
N ASP A 104 -12.44 -2.92 15.07
CA ASP A 104 -11.43 -3.89 15.51
C ASP A 104 -11.96 -4.94 16.50
N LEU A 105 -13.28 -5.01 16.65
CA LEU A 105 -13.92 -6.05 17.47
C LEU A 105 -13.54 -7.47 16.98
N PRO A 106 -13.39 -8.43 17.90
CA PRO A 106 -13.21 -9.82 17.54
C PRO A 106 -14.29 -10.33 16.59
N PHE A 107 -13.90 -11.12 15.59
CA PHE A 107 -14.78 -11.60 14.51
C PHE A 107 -16.10 -12.21 15.03
N ARG A 108 -16.05 -13.01 16.12
CA ARG A 108 -17.25 -13.63 16.70
C ARG A 108 -18.24 -12.59 17.24
N GLN A 109 -17.75 -11.53 17.86
CA GLN A 109 -18.59 -10.44 18.37
C GLN A 109 -19.19 -9.63 17.20
N LEU A 110 -18.39 -9.34 16.18
CA LEU A 110 -18.85 -8.65 14.98
C LEU A 110 -19.92 -9.46 14.24
N ALA A 111 -19.73 -10.77 14.09
CA ALA A 111 -20.71 -11.68 13.48
C ALA A 111 -22.04 -11.72 14.26
N SER A 112 -21.97 -11.81 15.59
CA SER A 112 -23.16 -11.75 16.46
C SER A 112 -23.93 -10.44 16.29
N LEU A 113 -23.20 -9.32 16.26
CA LEU A 113 -23.74 -7.97 16.05
C LEU A 113 -24.46 -7.80 14.72
N LEU A 114 -23.83 -8.25 13.66
CA LEU A 114 -24.39 -8.14 12.32
C LEU A 114 -25.56 -9.09 12.09
N GLY A 115 -25.58 -10.22 12.81
CA GLY A 115 -26.67 -11.19 12.79
C GLY A 115 -27.95 -10.73 13.49
N GLN A 116 -27.89 -9.81 14.43
CA GLN A 116 -29.05 -9.33 15.18
C GLN A 116 -29.85 -8.30 14.36
N ALA A 117 -31.20 -8.37 14.46
CA ALA A 117 -32.08 -7.45 13.72
C ALA A 117 -32.01 -6.01 14.25
N ALA A 118 -31.91 -5.85 15.57
CA ALA A 118 -31.76 -4.57 16.25
C ALA A 118 -30.82 -4.79 17.44
N PRO A 119 -29.51 -4.64 17.25
CA PRO A 119 -28.58 -4.76 18.37
C PRO A 119 -28.85 -3.65 19.39
N ASP A 120 -28.90 -4.00 20.65
CA ASP A 120 -29.03 -3.05 21.76
C ASP A 120 -27.69 -2.36 22.00
N TYR A 121 -27.41 -1.36 21.14
CA TYR A 121 -26.22 -0.51 21.24
C TYR A 121 -26.62 0.93 21.50
N PRO A 122 -25.77 1.66 22.25
CA PRO A 122 -26.00 3.07 22.47
C PRO A 122 -25.98 3.81 21.12
N SER A 123 -26.77 4.89 21.03
CA SER A 123 -26.76 5.77 19.87
C SER A 123 -25.41 6.48 19.76
N LEU A 124 -25.03 6.86 18.54
CA LEU A 124 -23.82 7.64 18.31
C LEU A 124 -23.79 8.93 19.16
N GLU A 125 -24.97 9.56 19.31
CA GLU A 125 -25.14 10.75 20.14
C GLU A 125 -24.85 10.50 21.62
N MET A 126 -25.36 9.41 22.18
CA MET A 126 -25.13 9.04 23.57
C MET A 126 -23.65 8.78 23.86
N LEU A 127 -22.97 8.01 22.99
CA LEU A 127 -21.55 7.78 23.09
C LEU A 127 -20.73 9.07 22.96
N ALA A 128 -21.13 9.99 22.08
CA ALA A 128 -20.48 11.29 21.95
C ALA A 128 -20.63 12.16 23.21
N CYS A 129 -21.79 12.12 23.87
CA CYS A 129 -22.02 12.80 25.13
C CYS A 129 -21.19 12.19 26.28
N GLU A 130 -21.15 10.88 26.38
CA GLU A 130 -20.33 10.15 27.38
C GLU A 130 -18.83 10.46 27.20
N GLU A 131 -18.35 10.44 25.95
CA GLU A 131 -16.96 10.78 25.63
C GLU A 131 -16.61 12.23 26.00
N ALA A 132 -17.54 13.17 25.74
CA ALA A 132 -17.38 14.59 26.09
C ALA A 132 -17.35 14.78 27.62
N ALA A 133 -18.25 14.12 28.33
CA ALA A 133 -18.30 14.16 29.80
C ALA A 133 -17.01 13.60 30.43
N ALA A 134 -16.50 12.50 29.91
CA ALA A 134 -15.28 11.87 30.40
C ALA A 134 -14.02 12.73 30.17
N ARG A 135 -13.98 13.49 29.08
CA ARG A 135 -12.84 14.36 28.72
C ARG A 135 -12.94 15.80 29.22
N GLY A 136 -14.12 16.22 29.66
CA GLY A 136 -14.39 17.62 30.06
C GLY A 136 -14.27 18.63 28.92
N ILE A 137 -14.27 18.16 27.66
CA ILE A 137 -14.13 18.99 26.45
C ILE A 137 -15.27 18.67 25.50
N PRO A 138 -15.95 19.69 24.92
CA PRO A 138 -17.00 19.44 23.94
C PRO A 138 -16.44 18.73 22.71
N PRO A 139 -17.22 17.80 22.10
CA PRO A 139 -16.77 17.07 20.94
C PRO A 139 -16.52 18.03 19.76
N THR A 140 -15.39 17.84 19.09
CA THR A 140 -15.01 18.63 17.90
C THR A 140 -15.07 17.76 16.67
N GLY A 141 -15.65 18.30 15.58
CA GLY A 141 -15.74 17.62 14.29
C GLY A 141 -15.44 18.58 13.14
N LEU A 142 -15.45 18.07 11.93
CA LEU A 142 -15.25 18.87 10.73
C LEU A 142 -16.52 19.65 10.42
N SER A 143 -16.42 20.97 10.24
CA SER A 143 -17.48 21.75 9.61
C SER A 143 -17.62 21.37 8.13
N LYS A 144 -18.77 21.64 7.52
CA LYS A 144 -19.01 21.33 6.10
C LYS A 144 -17.97 21.94 5.14
N PRO A 145 -17.50 23.20 5.33
CA PRO A 145 -16.43 23.78 4.54
C PRO A 145 -15.08 23.08 4.75
N GLU A 146 -14.70 22.77 6.00
CA GLU A 146 -13.46 22.07 6.32
C GLU A 146 -13.46 20.65 5.74
N PHE A 147 -14.55 19.93 5.89
CA PHE A 147 -14.75 18.59 5.36
C PHE A 147 -14.57 18.55 3.85
N ASN A 148 -15.27 19.44 3.15
CA ASN A 148 -15.20 19.51 1.71
C ASN A 148 -13.80 19.95 1.22
N ALA A 149 -13.15 20.91 1.91
CA ALA A 149 -11.82 21.37 1.57
C ALA A 149 -10.76 20.25 1.73
N ALA A 150 -10.88 19.45 2.80
CA ALA A 150 -10.03 18.30 3.05
C ALA A 150 -10.28 17.18 2.02
N LEU A 151 -11.55 16.84 1.74
CA LEU A 151 -11.91 15.80 0.79
C LEU A 151 -11.46 16.13 -0.64
N ASP A 152 -11.68 17.37 -1.10
CA ASP A 152 -11.27 17.77 -2.45
C ASP A 152 -9.74 17.89 -2.57
N TRP A 153 -9.05 18.24 -1.49
CA TRP A 153 -7.59 18.18 -1.46
C TRP A 153 -7.09 16.72 -1.59
N LEU A 154 -7.71 15.78 -0.87
CA LEU A 154 -7.41 14.37 -0.97
C LEU A 154 -7.74 13.78 -2.36
N ARG A 155 -8.67 14.42 -3.11
CA ARG A 155 -8.95 14.14 -4.52
C ARG A 155 -7.91 14.70 -5.48
N GLY A 156 -6.94 15.47 -5.01
CA GLY A 156 -5.91 16.10 -5.82
C GLY A 156 -6.32 17.44 -6.45
N TYR A 157 -7.45 18.03 -6.04
CA TYR A 157 -7.84 19.33 -6.57
C TYR A 157 -6.92 20.44 -6.04
N SER A 158 -6.42 21.27 -6.96
CA SER A 158 -5.61 22.43 -6.61
C SER A 158 -6.43 23.45 -5.79
N ILE A 159 -5.76 24.28 -4.99
CA ILE A 159 -6.41 25.36 -4.24
C ILE A 159 -7.16 26.30 -5.19
N THR A 160 -6.58 26.63 -6.33
CA THR A 160 -7.21 27.50 -7.34
C THR A 160 -8.52 26.90 -7.79
N ARG A 161 -8.52 25.66 -8.28
CA ARG A 161 -9.73 24.97 -8.72
C ARG A 161 -10.80 24.86 -7.65
N GLN A 162 -10.40 24.57 -6.41
CA GLN A 162 -11.35 24.49 -5.30
C GLN A 162 -11.94 25.85 -4.93
N ALA A 163 -11.13 26.92 -4.98
CA ALA A 163 -11.56 28.29 -4.70
C ALA A 163 -12.59 28.77 -5.74
N GLU A 164 -12.29 28.52 -7.03
CA GLU A 164 -13.19 28.82 -8.15
C GLU A 164 -14.54 28.09 -8.03
N LEU A 165 -14.49 26.76 -7.79
CA LEU A 165 -15.72 25.94 -7.64
C LEU A 165 -16.63 26.37 -6.47
N ARG A 166 -16.08 27.04 -5.45
CA ARG A 166 -16.80 27.41 -4.23
C ARG A 166 -17.04 28.91 -4.06
N GLY A 167 -16.48 29.72 -4.95
CA GLY A 167 -16.60 31.16 -4.86
C GLY A 167 -15.96 31.76 -3.60
N VAL A 168 -14.86 31.17 -3.10
CA VAL A 168 -14.13 31.63 -1.90
C VAL A 168 -12.70 32.00 -2.24
N SER A 169 -12.09 32.86 -1.39
CA SER A 169 -10.69 33.23 -1.58
C SER A 169 -9.75 32.04 -1.35
N HIS A 170 -8.59 32.03 -2.01
CA HIS A 170 -7.53 31.05 -1.78
C HIS A 170 -7.12 30.97 -0.31
N LYS A 171 -7.03 32.12 0.37
CA LYS A 171 -6.71 32.22 1.79
C LYS A 171 -7.77 31.56 2.67
N THR A 172 -9.05 31.77 2.39
CA THR A 172 -10.17 31.15 3.10
C THR A 172 -10.12 29.64 2.95
N LEU A 173 -9.95 29.17 1.71
CA LEU A 173 -9.87 27.73 1.44
C LEU A 173 -8.64 27.07 2.10
N TYR A 174 -7.49 27.74 2.05
CA TYR A 174 -6.30 27.27 2.72
C TYR A 174 -6.51 27.09 4.23
N ASN A 175 -7.15 28.08 4.89
CA ASN A 175 -7.46 28.02 6.30
C ASN A 175 -8.46 26.90 6.64
N GLN A 176 -9.51 26.74 5.83
CA GLN A 176 -10.47 25.64 5.99
C GLN A 176 -9.80 24.27 5.86
N ARG A 177 -8.93 24.09 4.87
CA ARG A 177 -8.17 22.86 4.68
C ARG A 177 -7.24 22.60 5.86
N LEU A 178 -6.47 23.60 6.28
CA LEU A 178 -5.53 23.46 7.39
C LEU A 178 -6.23 23.11 8.70
N SER A 179 -7.34 23.82 9.01
CA SER A 179 -8.16 23.55 10.18
C SER A 179 -8.76 22.15 10.14
N GLY A 180 -9.31 21.72 8.99
CA GLY A 180 -9.87 20.40 8.81
C GLY A 180 -8.82 19.29 9.00
N LEU A 181 -7.64 19.43 8.41
CA LEU A 181 -6.54 18.46 8.56
C LEU A 181 -6.03 18.40 10.00
N LYS A 182 -5.92 19.55 10.69
CA LYS A 182 -5.53 19.61 12.10
C LYS A 182 -6.50 18.83 12.97
N LYS A 183 -7.80 19.05 12.82
CA LYS A 183 -8.86 18.31 13.53
C LYS A 183 -8.84 16.81 13.22
N MET A 184 -8.57 16.43 11.96
CA MET A 184 -8.44 15.03 11.61
C MET A 184 -7.27 14.35 12.32
N VAL A 185 -6.10 14.99 12.36
CA VAL A 185 -4.91 14.44 13.03
C VAL A 185 -5.08 14.39 14.54
N GLU A 186 -5.75 15.39 15.13
CA GLU A 186 -6.05 15.43 16.57
C GLU A 186 -6.88 14.23 17.03
N HIS A 187 -7.87 13.85 16.24
CA HIS A 187 -8.79 12.74 16.55
C HIS A 187 -8.35 11.40 15.97
N HIS A 188 -7.41 11.40 15.03
CA HIS A 188 -6.82 10.24 14.37
C HIS A 188 -5.29 10.37 14.32
N PRO A 189 -4.59 10.20 15.45
CA PRO A 189 -3.13 10.39 15.52
C PRO A 189 -2.35 9.51 14.53
N HIS A 190 -2.87 8.34 14.19
CA HIS A 190 -2.27 7.46 13.17
C HIS A 190 -2.29 8.08 11.76
N LEU A 191 -3.13 9.09 11.51
CA LEU A 191 -3.14 9.84 10.26
C LEU A 191 -2.05 10.93 10.21
N ALA A 192 -1.41 11.28 11.33
CA ALA A 192 -0.36 12.30 11.36
C ALA A 192 0.80 11.97 10.41
N THR A 193 1.11 10.70 10.22
CA THR A 193 2.11 10.23 9.25
C THR A 193 1.65 10.33 7.80
N ARG A 194 0.34 10.37 7.56
CA ARG A 194 -0.28 10.44 6.23
C ARG A 194 -0.66 11.86 5.81
N PHE A 195 -0.79 12.79 6.78
CA PHE A 195 -1.05 14.20 6.50
C PHE A 195 0.21 15.03 6.67
N PRO A 196 0.76 15.61 5.61
CA PRO A 196 1.97 16.43 5.69
C PRO A 196 1.78 17.78 6.40
N GLY A 197 0.77 17.98 7.21
CA GLY A 197 0.44 19.28 7.83
C GLY A 197 0.25 19.30 9.35
N GLY A 198 0.40 18.16 10.05
CA GLY A 198 0.01 18.08 11.48
C GLY A 198 1.02 18.61 12.49
N GLN A 199 2.32 18.55 12.28
CA GLN A 199 3.37 19.10 13.18
C GLN A 199 4.78 19.20 12.59
N ALA A 200 5.00 19.00 11.28
CA ALA A 200 6.31 19.22 10.67
C ALA A 200 6.35 20.60 10.00
N LYS A 201 7.01 21.54 10.64
CA LYS A 201 7.29 22.86 10.08
C LYS A 201 7.86 22.77 8.65
N GLY A 202 7.18 23.39 7.69
CA GLY A 202 7.79 24.01 6.51
C GLY A 202 8.13 23.12 5.31
N HIS A 203 8.65 21.91 5.46
CA HIS A 203 9.24 21.18 4.32
C HIS A 203 8.29 20.31 3.50
N LYS A 204 7.23 19.74 4.07
CA LYS A 204 6.33 18.80 3.36
C LYS A 204 5.21 19.47 2.55
N ALA A 205 4.69 20.58 3.03
CA ALA A 205 3.72 21.37 2.24
C ALA A 205 4.38 21.97 0.99
N GLN A 206 5.67 22.31 1.09
CA GLN A 206 6.49 22.80 0.00
C GLN A 206 6.80 21.68 -1.01
N ALA A 207 7.06 20.44 -0.54
CA ALA A 207 7.30 19.29 -1.41
C ALA A 207 6.07 18.90 -2.25
N PHE A 208 4.85 19.02 -1.70
CA PHE A 208 3.62 18.74 -2.47
C PHE A 208 3.29 19.87 -3.48
N ALA A 209 3.62 21.10 -3.14
CA ALA A 209 3.43 22.25 -4.04
C ALA A 209 4.34 22.20 -5.28
N THR A 210 5.47 21.49 -5.21
CA THR A 210 6.44 21.34 -6.29
C THR A 210 6.14 20.18 -7.25
N LEU A 211 5.14 19.32 -6.94
CA LEU A 211 4.78 18.20 -7.82
C LEU A 211 4.23 18.70 -9.15
N SER A 212 4.66 18.07 -10.23
CA SER A 212 4.06 18.20 -11.56
C SER A 212 2.60 17.70 -11.57
N ALA A 213 1.84 18.02 -12.59
CA ALA A 213 0.47 17.51 -12.73
C ALA A 213 0.43 15.97 -12.75
N PHE A 214 1.39 15.34 -13.45
CA PHE A 214 1.55 13.90 -13.50
C PHE A 214 1.85 13.30 -12.14
N GLU A 215 2.77 13.88 -11.39
CA GLU A 215 3.15 13.37 -10.07
C GLU A 215 2.03 13.54 -9.03
N ARG A 216 1.23 14.60 -9.12
CA ARG A 216 0.02 14.74 -8.29
C ARG A 216 -0.99 13.65 -8.59
N GLU A 217 -1.19 13.32 -9.88
CA GLU A 217 -2.04 12.22 -10.30
C GLU A 217 -1.50 10.87 -9.80
N PHE A 218 -0.19 10.65 -9.93
CA PHE A 218 0.47 9.44 -9.45
C PHE A 218 0.37 9.25 -7.94
N VAL A 219 0.66 10.30 -7.17
CA VAL A 219 0.49 10.31 -5.71
C VAL A 219 -0.96 10.02 -5.32
N HIS A 220 -1.91 10.64 -6.02
CA HIS A 220 -3.32 10.36 -5.83
C HIS A 220 -3.67 8.90 -6.17
N ALA A 221 -3.12 8.37 -7.25
CA ALA A 221 -3.32 6.98 -7.67
C ALA A 221 -2.82 5.97 -6.61
N ILE A 222 -1.69 6.26 -5.94
CA ILE A 222 -1.20 5.43 -4.82
C ILE A 222 -2.23 5.43 -3.68
N HIS A 223 -2.75 6.59 -3.30
CA HIS A 223 -3.75 6.71 -2.23
C HIS A 223 -5.08 6.05 -2.60
N CYS A 224 -5.50 6.13 -3.85
CA CYS A 224 -6.74 5.55 -4.36
C CYS A 224 -6.61 4.07 -4.78
N ARG A 225 -5.47 3.42 -4.49
CA ARG A 225 -5.19 2.03 -4.88
C ARG A 225 -5.29 1.76 -6.39
N GLN A 226 -5.13 2.80 -7.21
CA GLN A 226 -4.96 2.65 -8.64
C GLN A 226 -3.54 2.18 -8.98
N VAL A 227 -2.55 2.52 -8.12
CA VAL A 227 -1.28 1.82 -8.06
C VAL A 227 -1.49 0.59 -7.17
N PHE A 228 -1.21 -0.59 -7.73
CA PHE A 228 -1.45 -1.87 -7.08
C PHE A 228 -0.24 -2.81 -7.22
N PRO A 229 -0.05 -3.75 -6.29
CA PRO A 229 1.06 -4.67 -6.33
C PRO A 229 0.77 -5.83 -7.28
N VAL A 230 1.81 -6.30 -7.95
CA VAL A 230 1.89 -7.63 -8.54
C VAL A 230 3.13 -8.34 -8.00
N PHE A 231 3.12 -9.65 -8.02
CA PHE A 231 4.07 -10.49 -7.33
C PHE A 231 4.74 -11.45 -8.31
N GLN A 232 6.06 -11.44 -8.39
CA GLN A 232 6.79 -12.35 -9.26
C GLN A 232 7.60 -13.34 -8.42
N PRO A 233 7.38 -14.65 -8.61
CA PRO A 233 8.07 -15.69 -7.83
C PRO A 233 9.53 -15.85 -8.25
N ILE A 234 10.37 -16.14 -7.26
CA ILE A 234 11.78 -16.50 -7.40
C ILE A 234 11.94 -17.91 -6.85
N THR A 235 12.42 -18.85 -7.69
CA THR A 235 12.58 -20.26 -7.32
C THR A 235 14.05 -20.67 -7.27
N ASP A 236 14.31 -21.85 -6.71
CA ASP A 236 15.60 -22.53 -6.88
C ASP A 236 15.63 -23.40 -8.15
N GLY A 237 16.75 -24.02 -8.44
CA GLY A 237 16.93 -24.92 -9.59
C GLY A 237 16.11 -26.22 -9.54
N ARG A 238 15.31 -26.43 -8.50
CA ARG A 238 14.30 -27.50 -8.40
C ARG A 238 12.87 -26.94 -8.52
N LEU A 239 12.75 -25.69 -8.94
CA LEU A 239 11.49 -24.94 -9.01
C LEU A 239 10.78 -24.81 -7.67
N MET A 240 11.52 -24.83 -6.55
CA MET A 240 10.95 -24.61 -5.23
C MET A 240 10.96 -23.10 -4.91
N LEU A 241 9.82 -22.55 -4.51
CA LEU A 241 9.69 -21.13 -4.18
C LEU A 241 10.61 -20.73 -3.03
N LYS A 242 11.34 -19.64 -3.20
CA LYS A 242 12.25 -19.07 -2.22
C LYS A 242 11.90 -17.65 -1.86
N GLY A 243 11.45 -16.88 -2.82
CA GLY A 243 11.11 -15.46 -2.64
C GLY A 243 10.10 -14.97 -3.65
N ILE A 244 9.66 -13.74 -3.43
CA ILE A 244 8.64 -13.07 -4.24
C ILE A 244 9.05 -11.60 -4.37
N GLU A 245 9.21 -11.13 -5.60
CA GLU A 245 9.45 -9.72 -5.86
C GLU A 245 8.12 -8.97 -5.91
N VAL A 246 8.05 -7.83 -5.22
CA VAL A 246 6.90 -6.92 -5.21
C VAL A 246 7.10 -5.85 -6.26
N LEU A 247 6.31 -5.93 -7.31
CA LEU A 247 6.33 -4.97 -8.42
C LEU A 247 5.07 -4.10 -8.37
N SER A 248 5.16 -2.87 -8.87
CA SER A 248 4.01 -1.97 -8.98
C SER A 248 3.42 -1.97 -10.38
N ARG A 249 2.11 -1.74 -10.46
CA ARG A 249 1.36 -1.47 -11.69
C ARG A 249 0.45 -0.29 -11.43
N TRP A 250 0.19 0.51 -12.44
CA TRP A 250 -0.71 1.65 -12.32
C TRP A 250 -1.88 1.55 -13.29
N ARG A 251 -3.10 1.43 -12.75
CA ARG A 251 -4.32 1.52 -13.56
C ARG A 251 -4.64 2.98 -13.82
N ARG A 252 -4.46 3.41 -15.07
CA ARG A 252 -4.66 4.79 -15.51
C ARG A 252 -5.54 4.80 -16.77
N SER A 253 -6.65 5.54 -16.73
CA SER A 253 -7.55 5.73 -17.88
C SER A 253 -7.96 4.43 -18.61
N GLY A 254 -8.23 3.37 -17.85
CA GLY A 254 -8.63 2.06 -18.40
C GLY A 254 -7.50 1.13 -18.81
N SER A 255 -6.25 1.61 -18.83
CA SER A 255 -5.05 0.84 -19.14
C SER A 255 -4.24 0.52 -17.87
N VAL A 256 -3.42 -0.52 -17.92
CA VAL A 256 -2.46 -0.84 -16.87
C VAL A 256 -1.06 -0.48 -17.36
N LEU A 257 -0.46 0.52 -16.73
CA LEU A 257 0.91 0.96 -17.03
C LEU A 257 1.93 0.13 -16.25
N LEU A 258 3.02 -0.21 -16.94
CA LEU A 258 4.19 -0.88 -16.36
C LEU A 258 5.15 0.15 -15.72
N PRO A 259 6.03 -0.26 -14.78
CA PRO A 259 7.02 0.63 -14.17
C PRO A 259 7.84 1.44 -15.18
N GLY A 260 8.32 0.80 -16.25
CA GLY A 260 9.09 1.46 -17.31
C GLY A 260 8.35 2.60 -18.02
N GLU A 261 7.00 2.62 -17.98
CA GLU A 261 6.19 3.65 -18.65
C GLU A 261 5.92 4.86 -17.75
N PHE A 262 5.86 4.70 -16.42
CA PHE A 262 5.49 5.78 -15.52
C PHE A 262 6.62 6.24 -14.58
N LEU A 263 7.52 5.35 -14.15
CA LEU A 263 8.60 5.73 -13.22
C LEU A 263 9.58 6.77 -13.81
N PRO A 264 9.97 6.72 -15.10
CA PRO A 264 10.83 7.73 -15.68
C PRO A 264 10.26 9.16 -15.65
N LEU A 265 8.95 9.29 -15.47
CA LEU A 265 8.25 10.58 -15.37
C LEU A 265 8.16 11.11 -13.93
N VAL A 266 8.52 10.30 -12.95
CA VAL A 266 8.51 10.65 -11.51
C VAL A 266 9.87 11.21 -11.12
N ARG A 267 9.93 12.49 -10.76
CA ARG A 267 11.15 13.18 -10.32
C ARG A 267 11.13 13.59 -8.86
N ALA A 268 9.92 13.84 -8.34
CA ALA A 268 9.76 14.34 -6.98
C ALA A 268 10.04 13.23 -5.95
N GLU A 269 10.96 13.53 -5.02
CA GLU A 269 11.31 12.66 -3.91
C GLU A 269 10.08 12.18 -3.11
N TYR A 270 9.12 13.07 -2.90
CA TYR A 270 7.89 12.74 -2.16
C TYR A 270 7.09 11.60 -2.82
N ALA A 271 6.99 11.59 -4.14
CA ALA A 271 6.30 10.52 -4.88
C ALA A 271 7.04 9.18 -4.75
N TRP A 272 8.37 9.20 -4.80
CA TRP A 272 9.21 8.04 -4.58
C TRP A 272 9.10 7.49 -3.15
N LEU A 273 9.07 8.37 -2.14
CA LEU A 273 8.86 7.96 -0.73
C LEU A 273 7.51 7.24 -0.56
N LEU A 274 6.46 7.74 -1.19
CA LEU A 274 5.13 7.10 -1.13
C LEU A 274 5.11 5.74 -1.83
N LEU A 275 5.73 5.63 -3.01
CA LEU A 275 5.83 4.37 -3.73
C LEU A 275 6.63 3.34 -2.94
N THR A 276 7.77 3.74 -2.35
CA THR A 276 8.59 2.87 -1.51
C THR A 276 7.82 2.41 -0.26
N ALA A 277 7.12 3.32 0.41
CA ALA A 277 6.28 2.97 1.56
C ALA A 277 5.14 2.01 1.17
N PHE A 278 4.57 2.18 -0.02
CA PHE A 278 3.58 1.26 -0.58
C PHE A 278 4.18 -0.14 -0.77
N ALA A 279 5.32 -0.26 -1.46
CA ALA A 279 5.96 -1.54 -1.72
C ALA A 279 6.38 -2.27 -0.42
N LEU A 280 6.97 -1.54 0.54
CA LEU A 280 7.33 -2.08 1.86
C LEU A 280 6.11 -2.63 2.61
N ARG A 281 4.99 -1.92 2.59
CA ARG A 281 3.76 -2.39 3.25
C ARG A 281 3.26 -3.69 2.62
N GLU A 282 3.27 -3.80 1.30
CA GLU A 282 2.83 -4.99 0.60
C GLU A 282 3.77 -6.19 0.88
N ALA A 283 5.08 -5.95 0.96
CA ALA A 283 6.07 -6.97 1.32
C ALA A 283 5.89 -7.45 2.77
N VAL A 284 5.76 -6.53 3.74
CA VAL A 284 5.52 -6.87 5.15
C VAL A 284 4.23 -7.66 5.32
N GLN A 285 3.16 -7.27 4.61
CA GLN A 285 1.91 -8.02 4.63
C GLN A 285 2.10 -9.45 4.09
N GLY A 286 2.85 -9.61 2.99
CA GLY A 286 3.17 -10.93 2.43
C GLY A 286 3.99 -11.78 3.40
N ILE A 287 5.05 -11.23 4.01
CA ILE A 287 5.87 -11.91 4.99
C ILE A 287 5.03 -12.40 6.17
N ASN A 288 4.17 -11.56 6.72
CA ASN A 288 3.30 -11.89 7.84
C ASN A 288 2.26 -12.96 7.47
N GLN A 289 1.64 -12.84 6.29
CA GLN A 289 0.65 -13.80 5.79
C GLN A 289 1.23 -15.21 5.64
N HIS A 290 2.47 -15.30 5.13
CA HIS A 290 3.17 -16.58 4.93
C HIS A 290 4.13 -16.92 6.07
N ARG A 291 4.00 -16.30 7.24
CA ARG A 291 4.73 -16.63 8.49
C ARG A 291 6.25 -16.67 8.30
N GLY A 292 6.78 -15.77 7.47
CA GLY A 292 8.22 -15.69 7.19
C GLY A 292 8.80 -16.89 6.41
N GLU A 293 7.99 -17.71 5.77
CA GLU A 293 8.45 -18.85 4.96
C GLU A 293 9.22 -18.38 3.74
N TYR A 294 8.70 -17.35 3.05
CA TYR A 294 9.33 -16.76 1.86
C TYR A 294 9.86 -15.37 2.16
N TYR A 295 10.91 -14.96 1.47
CA TYR A 295 11.30 -13.56 1.48
C TYR A 295 10.48 -12.78 0.46
N PHE A 296 10.31 -11.49 0.73
CA PHE A 296 9.73 -10.54 -0.21
C PHE A 296 10.75 -9.45 -0.50
N SER A 297 11.01 -9.20 -1.78
CA SER A 297 11.93 -8.15 -2.19
C SER A 297 11.21 -6.93 -2.73
N VAL A 298 11.81 -5.78 -2.51
CA VAL A 298 11.29 -4.48 -2.95
C VAL A 298 12.40 -3.63 -3.53
N ASN A 299 12.12 -2.98 -4.64
CA ASN A 299 13.02 -2.07 -5.29
C ASN A 299 13.18 -0.76 -4.49
N VAL A 300 14.42 -0.34 -4.26
CA VAL A 300 14.78 0.93 -3.62
C VAL A 300 15.24 1.92 -4.70
N PRO A 301 14.44 2.94 -5.00
CA PRO A 301 14.82 3.93 -6.00
C PRO A 301 16.12 4.65 -5.62
N PRO A 302 17.03 4.96 -6.59
CA PRO A 302 18.28 5.65 -6.30
C PRO A 302 18.11 6.98 -5.54
N VAL A 303 17.03 7.72 -5.83
CA VAL A 303 16.66 8.96 -5.13
C VAL A 303 16.43 8.74 -3.63
N ILE A 304 15.96 7.55 -3.22
CA ILE A 304 15.63 7.23 -1.83
C ILE A 304 16.77 6.51 -1.13
N ALA A 305 17.67 5.87 -1.85
CA ALA A 305 18.75 5.04 -1.28
C ALA A 305 19.63 5.77 -0.24
N GLY A 306 19.92 7.05 -0.46
CA GLY A 306 20.69 7.90 0.46
C GLY A 306 19.84 8.70 1.46
N HIS A 307 18.50 8.56 1.44
CA HIS A 307 17.62 9.42 2.20
C HIS A 307 17.38 8.93 3.63
N ASP A 308 17.35 9.84 4.63
CA ASP A 308 17.11 9.47 6.04
C ASP A 308 15.73 8.84 6.27
N ASN A 309 14.75 9.15 5.43
CA ASN A 309 13.44 8.56 5.52
C ASN A 309 13.44 7.06 5.18
N LEU A 310 14.40 6.56 4.39
CA LEU A 310 14.53 5.12 4.15
C LEU A 310 14.72 4.38 5.47
N MET A 311 15.65 4.85 6.32
CA MET A 311 15.89 4.23 7.62
C MET A 311 14.66 4.22 8.52
N ARG A 312 13.90 5.33 8.51
CA ARG A 312 12.64 5.43 9.28
C ARG A 312 11.55 4.49 8.73
N MET A 313 11.44 4.37 7.41
CA MET A 313 10.49 3.45 6.79
C MET A 313 10.85 1.99 7.08
N MET A 314 12.13 1.65 7.07
CA MET A 314 12.59 0.30 7.38
C MET A 314 12.36 -0.06 8.86
N GLU A 315 12.60 0.87 9.77
CA GLU A 315 12.27 0.67 11.19
C GLU A 315 10.75 0.49 11.39
N ALA A 316 9.92 1.30 10.73
CA ALA A 316 8.48 1.15 10.76
C ALA A 316 8.02 -0.18 10.14
N ALA A 317 8.66 -0.65 9.06
CA ALA A 317 8.41 -1.94 8.46
C ALA A 317 8.76 -3.09 9.42
N ARG A 318 9.93 -3.00 10.09
CA ARG A 318 10.36 -3.97 11.09
C ARG A 318 9.38 -4.11 12.25
N GLN A 319 8.85 -2.98 12.74
CA GLN A 319 7.85 -2.96 13.82
C GLN A 319 6.49 -3.56 13.41
N GLN A 320 6.18 -3.62 12.11
CA GLN A 320 4.96 -4.24 11.59
C GLN A 320 5.10 -5.75 11.32
N LEU A 321 6.31 -6.29 11.35
CA LEU A 321 6.53 -7.73 11.28
C LEU A 321 6.03 -8.40 12.56
N LEU A 322 5.31 -9.52 12.42
CA LEU A 322 4.80 -10.27 13.57
C LEU A 322 5.92 -10.88 14.39
N GLU A 323 7.06 -11.19 13.78
CA GLU A 323 8.27 -11.65 14.46
C GLU A 323 9.49 -10.82 14.02
N PRO A 324 10.28 -10.26 14.95
CA PRO A 324 11.45 -9.43 14.62
C PRO A 324 12.50 -10.15 13.76
N ARG A 325 12.66 -11.49 13.93
CA ARG A 325 13.58 -12.30 13.13
C ARG A 325 13.23 -12.33 11.63
N TRP A 326 11.98 -12.04 11.26
CA TRP A 326 11.58 -11.99 9.87
C TRP A 326 12.07 -10.75 9.12
N ALA A 327 12.83 -9.86 9.78
CA ALA A 327 13.51 -8.76 9.10
C ALA A 327 14.41 -9.26 7.94
N GLU A 328 15.04 -10.42 8.08
CA GLU A 328 15.81 -11.05 7.01
C GLU A 328 14.98 -11.52 5.79
N ARG A 329 13.64 -11.57 5.94
CA ARG A 329 12.70 -11.92 4.88
C ARG A 329 12.27 -10.69 4.07
N LEU A 330 12.54 -9.49 4.55
CA LEU A 330 12.37 -8.26 3.80
C LEU A 330 13.68 -7.90 3.12
N VAL A 331 13.73 -8.09 1.79
CA VAL A 331 14.92 -7.89 0.97
C VAL A 331 14.80 -6.57 0.24
N LEU A 332 15.88 -5.78 0.22
CA LEU A 332 15.93 -4.50 -0.49
C LEU A 332 16.81 -4.64 -1.73
N GLU A 333 16.27 -4.31 -2.89
CA GLU A 333 16.96 -4.35 -4.17
C GLU A 333 17.47 -2.95 -4.54
N PHE A 334 18.77 -2.83 -4.77
CA PHE A 334 19.42 -1.59 -5.17
C PHE A 334 19.95 -1.77 -6.58
N ALA A 335 19.62 -0.86 -7.49
CA ALA A 335 20.13 -0.89 -8.85
C ALA A 335 21.65 -0.70 -8.89
N GLU A 336 22.35 -1.29 -9.87
CA GLU A 336 23.80 -1.16 -10.03
C GLU A 336 24.27 0.31 -10.24
N THR A 337 23.38 1.19 -10.70
CA THR A 337 23.65 2.62 -10.95
C THR A 337 23.78 3.46 -9.67
N VAL A 338 23.49 2.88 -8.51
CA VAL A 338 23.57 3.58 -7.22
C VAL A 338 25.03 3.76 -6.81
N ASP A 339 25.42 5.02 -6.47
CA ASP A 339 26.76 5.30 -5.95
C ASP A 339 26.95 4.68 -4.55
N LEU A 340 27.67 3.56 -4.53
CA LEU A 340 27.95 2.76 -3.34
C LEU A 340 29.25 3.13 -2.62
N ASN A 341 29.82 4.30 -2.88
CA ASN A 341 31.04 4.74 -2.19
C ASN A 341 30.86 4.60 -0.65
N ARG A 342 31.78 3.92 0.03
CA ARG A 342 31.72 3.64 1.47
C ARG A 342 31.57 4.90 2.33
N GLN A 343 32.12 6.02 1.89
CA GLN A 343 32.01 7.30 2.57
C GLN A 343 30.71 8.04 2.21
N GLY A 344 29.99 7.54 1.20
CA GLY A 344 28.70 8.07 0.80
C GLY A 344 27.55 7.67 1.75
N LYS A 345 26.52 8.49 1.78
CA LYS A 345 25.33 8.28 2.62
C LYS A 345 24.63 6.95 2.30
N ILE A 346 24.63 6.54 1.04
CA ILE A 346 24.02 5.29 0.56
C ILE A 346 24.75 4.08 1.14
N GLY A 347 26.07 4.00 1.00
CA GLY A 347 26.87 2.91 1.58
C GLY A 347 26.69 2.81 3.10
N SER A 348 26.64 3.96 3.79
CA SER A 348 26.36 4.01 5.23
C SER A 348 24.96 3.48 5.57
N ASN A 349 23.93 3.84 4.80
CA ASN A 349 22.58 3.34 5.00
C ASN A 349 22.51 1.82 4.80
N ILE A 350 23.12 1.30 3.75
CA ILE A 350 23.15 -0.15 3.46
C ILE A 350 23.79 -0.92 4.62
N VAL A 351 24.94 -0.47 5.12
CA VAL A 351 25.61 -1.11 6.27
C VAL A 351 24.70 -1.11 7.50
N LYS A 352 24.04 0.01 7.80
CA LYS A 352 23.09 0.09 8.93
C LYS A 352 21.90 -0.86 8.76
N LEU A 353 21.34 -0.96 7.56
CA LEU A 353 20.24 -1.88 7.25
C LEU A 353 20.65 -3.35 7.46
N GLN A 354 21.85 -3.71 7.04
CA GLN A 354 22.41 -5.05 7.26
C GLN A 354 22.60 -5.34 8.75
N GLN A 355 23.10 -4.36 9.53
CA GLN A 355 23.24 -4.48 10.98
C GLN A 355 21.88 -4.66 11.69
N GLN A 356 20.80 -4.14 11.10
CA GLN A 356 19.43 -4.32 11.58
C GLN A 356 18.79 -5.66 11.14
N GLY A 357 19.54 -6.50 10.41
CA GLY A 357 19.09 -7.83 9.98
C GLY A 357 18.40 -7.87 8.62
N PHE A 358 18.34 -6.75 7.87
CA PHE A 358 17.78 -6.75 6.53
C PHE A 358 18.78 -7.32 5.52
N ARG A 359 18.27 -8.04 4.54
CA ARG A 359 19.07 -8.51 3.40
C ARG A 359 19.03 -7.48 2.28
N ILE A 360 20.17 -7.33 1.62
CA ILE A 360 20.35 -6.36 0.54
C ILE A 360 20.78 -7.12 -0.71
N MET A 361 20.13 -6.81 -1.82
CA MET A 361 20.39 -7.41 -3.14
C MET A 361 20.85 -6.30 -4.10
N LEU A 362 21.79 -6.62 -4.97
CA LEU A 362 22.16 -5.76 -6.10
C LEU A 362 21.39 -6.22 -7.32
N ASP A 363 20.65 -5.30 -7.91
CA ASP A 363 19.78 -5.54 -9.05
C ASP A 363 20.39 -5.04 -10.36
N ASP A 364 19.89 -5.58 -11.50
CA ASP A 364 20.28 -5.20 -12.86
C ASP A 364 21.79 -5.35 -13.13
N CYS A 365 22.48 -6.33 -12.53
CA CYS A 365 23.91 -6.51 -12.73
C CYS A 365 24.27 -6.68 -14.20
N PHE A 366 25.18 -5.82 -14.69
CA PHE A 366 25.64 -5.72 -16.06
C PHE A 366 24.62 -5.19 -17.08
N SER A 367 23.54 -4.56 -16.64
CA SER A 367 22.54 -3.93 -17.51
C SER A 367 23.10 -2.77 -18.33
N GLN A 368 24.15 -2.12 -17.82
CA GLN A 368 24.80 -0.99 -18.47
C GLN A 368 26.24 -1.31 -18.81
N SER A 369 26.75 -0.68 -19.88
CA SER A 369 28.13 -0.86 -20.38
C SER A 369 29.23 -0.35 -19.42
N SER A 370 28.90 0.20 -18.26
CA SER A 370 29.86 0.66 -17.27
C SER A 370 30.27 -0.45 -16.32
N VAL A 371 31.44 -0.99 -16.54
CA VAL A 371 32.06 -2.13 -15.84
C VAL A 371 32.59 -1.75 -14.46
N MET A 372 31.84 -1.12 -13.60
CA MET A 372 32.31 -0.91 -12.23
C MET A 372 31.42 -1.65 -11.24
N PHE A 373 31.87 -2.85 -10.92
CA PHE A 373 31.32 -3.64 -9.82
C PHE A 373 31.53 -2.89 -8.49
N PRO A 374 30.50 -2.41 -7.81
CA PRO A 374 30.63 -1.70 -6.54
C PRO A 374 30.98 -2.62 -5.36
N VAL A 375 31.41 -3.82 -5.65
CA VAL A 375 31.58 -4.96 -4.73
C VAL A 375 32.61 -4.78 -3.62
N ARG A 376 33.53 -3.79 -3.70
CA ARG A 376 34.50 -3.53 -2.62
C ARG A 376 33.93 -2.72 -1.47
N ALA A 377 32.91 -1.91 -1.73
CA ALA A 377 32.39 -0.96 -0.76
C ALA A 377 31.33 -1.59 0.16
N VAL A 378 30.46 -2.43 -0.37
CA VAL A 378 29.33 -3.03 0.34
C VAL A 378 29.22 -4.51 -0.06
N ARG A 379 28.87 -5.37 0.89
CA ARG A 379 28.57 -6.78 0.62
C ARG A 379 27.08 -6.95 0.40
N PHE A 380 26.68 -7.56 -0.71
CA PHE A 380 25.31 -7.91 -0.97
C PHE A 380 25.06 -9.39 -0.66
N SER A 381 23.86 -9.71 -0.19
CA SER A 381 23.47 -11.09 0.06
C SER A 381 23.21 -11.85 -1.24
N GLU A 382 22.72 -11.15 -2.24
CA GLU A 382 22.33 -11.67 -3.54
C GLU A 382 22.65 -10.66 -4.65
N TYR A 383 22.88 -11.16 -5.86
CA TYR A 383 23.15 -10.41 -7.09
C TYR A 383 22.21 -10.90 -8.18
N LYS A 384 21.44 -10.01 -8.81
CA LYS A 384 20.53 -10.36 -9.90
C LYS A 384 21.20 -10.05 -11.22
N LEU A 385 21.33 -11.07 -12.07
CA LEU A 385 21.78 -10.94 -13.45
C LEU A 385 20.64 -10.34 -14.28
N ASP A 386 20.93 -9.23 -14.94
CA ASP A 386 19.98 -8.59 -15.84
C ASP A 386 19.52 -9.52 -16.97
N MET A 387 18.25 -9.39 -17.34
CA MET A 387 17.61 -10.19 -18.39
C MET A 387 18.34 -10.10 -19.73
N SER A 388 18.96 -8.98 -20.09
CA SER A 388 19.72 -8.86 -21.34
C SER A 388 20.90 -9.83 -21.39
N ILE A 389 21.68 -9.90 -20.31
CA ILE A 389 22.81 -10.84 -20.20
C ILE A 389 22.30 -12.30 -20.21
N VAL A 390 21.20 -12.57 -19.54
CA VAL A 390 20.57 -13.90 -19.53
C VAL A 390 20.02 -14.29 -20.90
N ASN A 391 19.65 -13.34 -21.74
CA ASN A 391 19.24 -13.61 -23.11
C ASN A 391 20.42 -13.90 -24.03
N ASP A 392 21.56 -13.23 -23.82
CA ASP A 392 22.69 -13.25 -24.77
C ASP A 392 23.74 -14.32 -24.45
N PHE A 393 23.83 -14.83 -23.18
CA PHE A 393 24.94 -15.69 -22.75
C PHE A 393 25.12 -16.99 -23.57
N GLN A 394 24.12 -17.45 -24.27
CA GLN A 394 24.18 -18.64 -25.12
C GLN A 394 24.94 -18.40 -26.43
N HIS A 395 24.91 -17.15 -26.91
CA HIS A 395 25.40 -16.77 -28.24
C HIS A 395 26.52 -15.74 -28.19
N ASP A 396 26.75 -15.11 -27.02
CA ASP A 396 27.81 -14.14 -26.79
C ASP A 396 28.80 -14.63 -25.74
N ALA A 397 30.06 -14.80 -26.15
CA ALA A 397 31.15 -15.23 -25.27
C ALA A 397 31.42 -14.19 -24.15
N HIS A 398 31.20 -12.89 -24.39
CA HIS A 398 31.36 -11.85 -23.39
C HIS A 398 30.27 -11.94 -22.33
N ALA A 399 29.00 -12.09 -22.72
CA ALA A 399 27.89 -12.31 -21.82
C ALA A 399 28.12 -13.56 -20.95
N LEU A 400 28.58 -14.68 -21.56
CA LEU A 400 28.92 -15.90 -20.83
C LEU A 400 30.07 -15.67 -19.82
N ALA A 401 31.07 -14.88 -20.19
CA ALA A 401 32.19 -14.55 -19.30
C ALA A 401 31.70 -13.72 -18.09
N LEU A 402 30.78 -12.76 -18.29
CA LEU A 402 30.17 -11.98 -17.21
C LEU A 402 29.38 -12.88 -16.26
N VAL A 403 28.53 -13.76 -16.79
CA VAL A 403 27.77 -14.75 -16.00
C VAL A 403 28.72 -15.58 -15.13
N LYS A 404 29.76 -16.18 -15.73
CA LYS A 404 30.75 -17.00 -14.98
C LYS A 404 31.49 -16.19 -13.92
N SER A 405 31.87 -14.95 -14.24
CA SER A 405 32.56 -14.06 -13.30
C SER A 405 31.72 -13.75 -12.08
N LEU A 406 30.43 -13.46 -12.27
CA LEU A 406 29.51 -13.18 -11.16
C LEU A 406 29.29 -14.45 -10.31
N ILE A 407 29.08 -15.59 -10.94
CA ILE A 407 28.90 -16.86 -10.22
C ILE A 407 30.14 -17.16 -9.37
N TYR A 408 31.33 -17.05 -9.96
CA TYR A 408 32.57 -17.25 -9.24
C TYR A 408 32.75 -16.30 -8.06
N TYR A 409 32.41 -15.00 -8.27
CA TYR A 409 32.40 -14.02 -7.20
C TYR A 409 31.42 -14.40 -6.07
N CYS A 410 30.20 -14.81 -6.41
CA CYS A 410 29.20 -15.23 -5.43
C CYS A 410 29.67 -16.46 -4.63
N GLN A 411 30.29 -17.43 -5.28
CA GLN A 411 30.86 -18.62 -4.61
C GLN A 411 31.96 -18.25 -3.60
N LEU A 412 32.86 -17.34 -3.96
CA LEU A 412 33.94 -16.91 -3.08
C LEU A 412 33.46 -16.07 -1.90
N THR A 413 32.39 -15.32 -2.07
CA THR A 413 31.86 -14.39 -1.04
C THR A 413 30.74 -14.99 -0.21
N GLY A 414 30.26 -16.19 -0.56
CA GLY A 414 29.07 -16.79 0.09
C GLY A 414 27.76 -16.06 -0.23
N SER A 415 27.75 -15.29 -1.33
CA SER A 415 26.54 -14.61 -1.84
C SER A 415 25.80 -15.54 -2.80
N ARG A 416 24.58 -15.15 -3.21
CA ARG A 416 23.78 -15.89 -4.19
C ARG A 416 23.68 -15.15 -5.50
N CYS A 417 23.49 -15.90 -6.57
CA CYS A 417 23.20 -15.35 -7.89
C CYS A 417 21.76 -15.68 -8.31
N VAL A 418 21.02 -14.69 -8.73
CA VAL A 418 19.66 -14.80 -9.28
C VAL A 418 19.73 -14.51 -10.77
N ALA A 419 19.20 -15.37 -11.63
CA ALA A 419 19.04 -15.09 -13.06
C ALA A 419 17.63 -14.58 -13.35
N GLU A 420 17.54 -13.43 -14.00
CA GLU A 420 16.29 -12.86 -14.47
C GLU A 420 15.96 -13.24 -15.91
N GLY A 421 14.69 -13.10 -16.30
CA GLY A 421 14.25 -13.31 -17.67
C GLY A 421 14.37 -14.77 -18.15
N VAL A 422 14.37 -15.74 -17.23
CA VAL A 422 14.40 -17.15 -17.60
C VAL A 422 13.07 -17.57 -18.21
N ASP A 423 13.06 -17.86 -19.50
CA ASP A 423 11.87 -18.12 -20.32
C ASP A 423 11.75 -19.57 -20.79
N SER A 424 12.82 -20.37 -20.66
CA SER A 424 12.85 -21.74 -21.14
C SER A 424 13.57 -22.70 -20.17
N LEU A 425 13.20 -23.99 -20.20
CA LEU A 425 13.87 -25.04 -19.43
C LEU A 425 15.32 -25.21 -19.85
N GLU A 426 15.63 -24.96 -21.11
CA GLU A 426 16.99 -25.02 -21.64
C GLU A 426 17.87 -23.97 -20.95
N LYS A 427 17.45 -22.69 -20.96
CA LYS A 427 18.15 -21.61 -20.24
C LYS A 427 18.31 -21.94 -18.76
N LEU A 428 17.25 -22.39 -18.09
CA LEU A 428 17.30 -22.77 -16.69
C LEU A 428 18.36 -23.83 -16.43
N ASN A 429 18.38 -24.91 -17.23
CA ASN A 429 19.31 -26.01 -17.06
C ASN A 429 20.76 -25.58 -17.31
N MET A 430 21.00 -24.76 -18.33
CA MET A 430 22.34 -24.24 -18.63
C MET A 430 22.83 -23.30 -17.51
N LEU A 431 22.03 -22.37 -17.05
CA LEU A 431 22.40 -21.46 -15.96
C LEU A 431 22.63 -22.22 -14.64
N LYS A 432 21.80 -23.21 -14.37
CA LYS A 432 21.99 -24.13 -13.22
C LYS A 432 23.29 -24.91 -13.32
N ALA A 433 23.65 -25.45 -14.51
CA ALA A 433 24.90 -26.12 -14.72
C ALA A 433 26.12 -25.19 -14.54
N LEU A 434 25.98 -23.90 -14.82
CA LEU A 434 27.00 -22.88 -14.54
C LEU A 434 27.13 -22.56 -13.05
N GLY A 435 26.12 -22.89 -12.20
CA GLY A 435 26.17 -22.70 -10.77
C GLY A 435 25.23 -21.64 -10.24
N ILE A 436 24.27 -21.17 -11.04
CA ILE A 436 23.20 -20.26 -10.55
C ILE A 436 22.20 -21.08 -9.72
N ASP A 437 21.78 -20.53 -8.60
CA ASP A 437 20.93 -21.21 -7.63
C ASP A 437 19.53 -20.58 -7.47
N ARG A 438 19.27 -19.43 -8.11
CA ARG A 438 17.98 -18.75 -8.09
C ARG A 438 17.56 -18.29 -9.48
N PHE A 439 16.26 -18.38 -9.75
CA PHE A 439 15.71 -18.16 -11.08
C PHE A 439 14.41 -17.37 -11.00
N GLN A 440 14.24 -16.39 -11.89
CA GLN A 440 13.05 -15.58 -12.07
C GLN A 440 12.79 -15.41 -13.56
N GLY A 441 11.55 -15.53 -13.99
CA GLY A 441 11.19 -15.33 -15.39
C GLY A 441 9.87 -16.01 -15.77
N TYR A 442 9.50 -15.89 -17.02
CA TYR A 442 8.20 -16.34 -17.53
C TYR A 442 8.06 -17.87 -17.58
N LEU A 443 9.17 -18.59 -17.59
CA LEU A 443 9.14 -20.05 -17.40
C LEU A 443 8.48 -20.43 -16.07
N ILE A 444 8.72 -19.65 -15.02
CA ILE A 444 8.20 -19.90 -13.69
C ILE A 444 6.80 -19.27 -13.60
N SER A 445 6.72 -17.97 -13.74
CA SER A 445 5.47 -17.21 -13.80
C SER A 445 5.74 -15.76 -14.23
N PRO A 446 4.89 -15.15 -15.04
CA PRO A 446 4.82 -13.70 -15.10
C PRO A 446 4.42 -13.12 -13.72
N PRO A 447 4.58 -11.81 -13.49
CA PRO A 447 4.04 -11.16 -12.31
C PRO A 447 2.53 -11.36 -12.19
N VAL A 448 2.06 -11.85 -11.04
CA VAL A 448 0.65 -12.18 -10.79
C VAL A 448 0.01 -11.24 -9.78
N SER A 449 -1.31 -11.14 -9.80
CA SER A 449 -2.07 -10.40 -8.79
C SER A 449 -2.02 -11.11 -7.43
N ARG A 450 -2.43 -10.43 -6.36
CA ARG A 450 -2.49 -11.02 -5.02
C ARG A 450 -3.44 -12.22 -4.95
N GLU A 451 -4.54 -12.19 -5.69
CA GLU A 451 -5.51 -13.27 -5.73
C GLU A 451 -4.92 -14.57 -6.30
N ASN A 452 -4.02 -14.44 -7.29
CA ASN A 452 -3.38 -15.57 -7.95
C ASN A 452 -2.07 -16.02 -7.28
N LEU A 453 -1.59 -15.24 -6.29
CA LEU A 453 -0.33 -15.55 -5.61
C LEU A 453 -0.39 -16.87 -4.83
N GLU A 454 -1.51 -17.18 -4.19
CA GLU A 454 -1.68 -18.43 -3.45
C GLU A 454 -1.58 -19.68 -4.36
N ASP A 455 -2.11 -19.62 -5.56
CA ASP A 455 -2.01 -20.71 -6.54
C ASP A 455 -0.55 -20.93 -6.95
N ILE A 456 0.20 -19.83 -7.14
CA ILE A 456 1.65 -19.88 -7.44
C ILE A 456 2.43 -20.48 -6.28
N ILE A 457 2.15 -20.04 -5.05
CA ILE A 457 2.79 -20.58 -3.86
C ILE A 457 2.51 -22.08 -3.74
N GLN A 458 1.26 -22.50 -3.90
CA GLN A 458 0.90 -23.92 -3.84
C GLN A 458 1.59 -24.75 -4.92
N ARG A 459 1.75 -24.20 -6.13
CA ARG A 459 2.42 -24.88 -7.25
C ARG A 459 3.91 -25.14 -6.99
N PHE A 460 4.59 -24.22 -6.29
CA PHE A 460 6.03 -24.25 -6.07
C PHE A 460 6.45 -24.53 -4.61
N SER A 461 5.51 -24.95 -3.76
CA SER A 461 5.80 -25.32 -2.36
C SER A 461 6.26 -26.77 -2.19
N PRO A 462 7.06 -27.08 -1.14
CA PRO A 462 7.48 -28.46 -0.85
C PRO A 462 6.28 -29.33 -0.49
N GLY A 463 6.07 -30.42 -1.21
CA GLY A 463 5.05 -31.43 -0.91
C GLY A 463 3.96 -31.67 -1.94
N ARG A 464 3.90 -30.87 -3.03
CA ARG A 464 3.01 -31.12 -4.16
C ARG A 464 3.80 -31.18 -5.49
N CYS A 465 4.51 -32.27 -5.75
CA CYS A 465 4.78 -32.67 -7.12
C CYS A 465 3.44 -33.00 -7.78
N ALA A 466 2.78 -32.03 -8.40
CA ALA A 466 1.76 -32.32 -9.40
C ALA A 466 2.48 -33.04 -10.54
N ALA A 467 2.03 -34.24 -10.85
CA ALA A 467 2.44 -34.94 -12.06
C ALA A 467 2.26 -34.04 -13.28
N PRO A 468 3.18 -34.08 -14.26
CA PRO A 468 3.02 -33.29 -15.47
C PRO A 468 1.70 -33.73 -16.13
N ALA A 469 0.82 -32.75 -16.41
CA ALA A 469 -0.34 -32.99 -17.24
C ALA A 469 0.16 -33.48 -18.59
N ALA A 470 -0.04 -34.76 -18.86
CA ALA A 470 0.08 -35.33 -20.18
C ALA A 470 -1.13 -34.83 -21.01
N GLY A 471 -0.83 -34.14 -22.13
CA GLY A 471 -1.82 -33.69 -23.09
C GLY A 471 -1.20 -32.67 -24.05
#